data_29d73345673b7751796890c338a989e5
#
_entry.id   29d73345673b7751796890c338a989e5
#
_cell.length_a   1.000
_cell.length_b   1.000
_cell.length_c   1.000
_cell.angle_alpha   90.00
_cell.angle_beta   90.00
_cell.angle_gamma   90.00
#
_symmetry.space_group_name_H-M   'P 1'
#
loop_
_entity.id
_entity.type
_entity.pdbx_description
1 polymer ?
#
loop_
_entity_poly.entity_id
_entity_poly.type
_entity_poly.pdbx_seq_one_letter_code
_entity_poly.pdbx_strand_id
1 'polypeptide(L)'
;MGLSIVQRIIAGFVLMLLLLVLLGFISILKIRGINEGLSQVSDRATPLVIAVAGLKGALQDSNRWVLTYRTSEEAAQLPQLASQFKAQQERFLAQSKEMARFDGVAEASERFRQVDGATREFYGLADQVLTQHGQWVAALDRRHELELAFIRLEDTYQWAADLLLQQTASKRSMRNKAELITSGIARDLKNIRRADAKTDLNELEKVLGKDIEMARKRLERVQVPDDVRQRFIVNLDRMQELALGPKGLLATMRNGQQLAASLQSLNQQLDTSLVNSLALLDEMAKSAGSIASASRVGADDAVSSASAWILIVSAISAAAALLIGYTTARSIQRPLQLIDRELDRMATGDMTRRIDYQSRCEFGSLTRSINTLADKTGELLAQINAGSRHLVDEASRAAEISERAMSRVQDQKSQTDQVAAAITELEVS
;
A
#
# COMPACT_ATOMS: atom_id res chain seq x y z
N MET A 1 -48.98 -11.47 58.85
CA MET A 1 -49.53 -12.36 57.80
C MET A 1 -48.42 -13.17 57.19
N GLY A 2 -48.29 -14.45 57.57
CA GLY A 2 -47.21 -15.31 57.02
C GLY A 2 -47.61 -15.79 55.64
N LEU A 3 -46.76 -15.44 54.62
CA LEU A 3 -46.86 -16.00 53.26
C LEU A 3 -46.90 -17.54 53.34
N SER A 4 -47.83 -18.18 52.60
CA SER A 4 -47.88 -19.65 52.48
C SER A 4 -46.55 -20.17 51.92
N ILE A 5 -46.17 -21.41 52.21
CA ILE A 5 -44.93 -22.01 51.71
C ILE A 5 -44.93 -21.98 50.19
N VAL A 6 -46.03 -22.21 49.52
CA VAL A 6 -46.23 -22.12 48.09
C VAL A 6 -45.95 -20.70 47.57
N GLN A 7 -46.44 -19.66 48.27
CA GLN A 7 -46.21 -18.27 47.91
C GLN A 7 -44.74 -17.89 48.06
N ARG A 8 -43.99 -18.38 49.06
CA ARG A 8 -42.52 -18.16 49.22
C ARG A 8 -41.73 -18.84 48.12
N ILE A 9 -42.14 -20.06 47.77
CA ILE A 9 -41.50 -20.78 46.67
C ILE A 9 -41.76 -20.09 45.33
N ILE A 10 -43.01 -19.68 45.08
CA ILE A 10 -43.36 -18.93 43.85
C ILE A 10 -42.57 -17.60 43.78
N ALA A 11 -42.51 -16.85 44.90
CA ALA A 11 -41.74 -15.59 44.94
C ALA A 11 -40.24 -15.82 44.71
N GLY A 12 -39.67 -16.89 45.28
CA GLY A 12 -38.27 -17.26 45.01
C GLY A 12 -38.03 -17.65 43.55
N PHE A 13 -38.97 -18.39 42.96
CA PHE A 13 -38.89 -18.79 41.57
C PHE A 13 -39.01 -17.58 40.61
N VAL A 14 -39.98 -16.69 40.89
CA VAL A 14 -40.12 -15.44 40.11
C VAL A 14 -38.88 -14.58 40.20
N LEU A 15 -38.26 -14.47 41.40
CA LEU A 15 -37.00 -13.74 41.57
C LEU A 15 -35.87 -14.37 40.76
N MET A 16 -35.73 -15.70 40.76
CA MET A 16 -34.74 -16.41 39.95
C MET A 16 -34.98 -16.23 38.47
N LEU A 17 -36.23 -16.29 38.04
CA LEU A 17 -36.59 -16.09 36.62
C LEU A 17 -36.31 -14.66 36.19
N LEU A 18 -36.56 -13.67 37.04
CA LEU A 18 -36.19 -12.27 36.81
C LEU A 18 -34.67 -12.11 36.71
N LEU A 19 -33.90 -12.76 37.56
CA LEU A 19 -32.45 -12.74 37.51
C LEU A 19 -31.91 -13.40 36.24
N LEU A 20 -32.51 -14.51 35.79
CA LEU A 20 -32.18 -15.16 34.52
C LEU A 20 -32.48 -14.28 33.30
N VAL A 21 -33.68 -13.66 33.29
CA VAL A 21 -34.07 -12.72 32.24
C VAL A 21 -33.14 -11.52 32.23
N LEU A 22 -32.79 -10.99 33.40
CA LEU A 22 -31.83 -9.89 33.54
C LEU A 22 -30.45 -10.30 33.03
N LEU A 23 -29.99 -11.49 33.36
CA LEU A 23 -28.72 -12.04 32.87
C LEU A 23 -28.74 -12.17 31.34
N GLY A 24 -29.79 -12.72 30.77
CA GLY A 24 -30.00 -12.82 29.33
C GLY A 24 -30.02 -11.46 28.64
N PHE A 25 -30.72 -10.50 29.23
CA PHE A 25 -30.79 -9.14 28.69
C PHE A 25 -29.44 -8.43 28.71
N ILE A 26 -28.72 -8.50 29.84
CA ILE A 26 -27.33 -7.96 29.92
C ILE A 26 -26.41 -8.63 28.91
N SER A 27 -26.49 -9.96 28.76
CA SER A 27 -25.71 -10.72 27.80
C SER A 27 -25.98 -10.25 26.36
N ILE A 28 -27.22 -10.06 25.97
CA ILE A 28 -27.59 -9.58 24.62
C ILE A 28 -27.08 -8.17 24.39
N LEU A 29 -27.21 -7.26 25.36
CA LEU A 29 -26.68 -5.89 25.23
C LEU A 29 -25.16 -5.88 25.08
N LYS A 30 -24.46 -6.73 25.82
CA LYS A 30 -22.99 -6.83 25.75
C LYS A 30 -22.51 -7.50 24.47
N ILE A 31 -23.23 -8.52 23.96
CA ILE A 31 -22.92 -9.16 22.66
C ILE A 31 -23.08 -8.16 21.51
N ARG A 32 -24.08 -7.28 21.55
CA ARG A 32 -24.23 -6.23 20.53
C ARG A 32 -23.03 -5.29 20.50
N GLY A 33 -22.55 -4.85 21.66
CA GLY A 33 -21.35 -3.99 21.74
C GLY A 33 -20.08 -4.68 21.22
N ILE A 34 -19.92 -5.98 21.48
CA ILE A 34 -18.80 -6.78 20.94
C ILE A 34 -18.93 -6.92 19.42
N ASN A 35 -20.12 -7.22 18.91
CA ASN A 35 -20.35 -7.33 17.47
C ASN A 35 -20.12 -5.99 16.74
N GLU A 36 -20.51 -4.88 17.31
CA GLU A 36 -20.25 -3.54 16.75
C GLU A 36 -18.75 -3.25 16.70
N GLY A 37 -18.00 -3.55 17.76
CA GLY A 37 -16.55 -3.41 17.78
C GLY A 37 -15.86 -4.34 16.77
N LEU A 38 -16.30 -5.59 16.66
CA LEU A 38 -15.76 -6.56 15.72
C LEU A 38 -16.06 -6.18 14.27
N SER A 39 -17.27 -5.71 13.99
CA SER A 39 -17.68 -5.21 12.67
C SER A 39 -16.85 -3.97 12.26
N GLN A 40 -16.55 -3.07 13.19
CA GLN A 40 -15.66 -1.94 12.89
C GLN A 40 -14.24 -2.39 12.49
N VAL A 41 -13.70 -3.41 13.14
CA VAL A 41 -12.37 -3.96 12.78
C VAL A 41 -12.44 -4.73 11.47
N SER A 42 -13.38 -5.67 11.35
CA SER A 42 -13.46 -6.58 10.20
C SER A 42 -13.94 -5.89 8.92
N ASP A 43 -14.98 -5.04 9.03
CA ASP A 43 -15.66 -4.52 7.85
C ASP A 43 -15.13 -3.15 7.41
N ARG A 44 -14.39 -2.45 8.29
CA ARG A 44 -13.87 -1.12 7.99
C ARG A 44 -12.36 -1.02 8.10
N ALA A 45 -11.77 -1.32 9.27
CA ALA A 45 -10.37 -1.05 9.50
C ALA A 45 -9.45 -2.02 8.73
N THR A 46 -9.73 -3.32 8.75
CA THR A 46 -8.89 -4.32 8.05
C THR A 46 -8.90 -4.13 6.53
N PRO A 47 -10.05 -3.98 5.86
CA PRO A 47 -10.09 -3.69 4.43
C PRO A 47 -9.36 -2.40 4.06
N LEU A 48 -9.45 -1.36 4.90
CA LEU A 48 -8.75 -0.10 4.68
C LEU A 48 -7.23 -0.27 4.74
N VAL A 49 -6.70 -0.99 5.74
CA VAL A 49 -5.26 -1.30 5.85
C VAL A 49 -4.78 -2.08 4.62
N ILE A 50 -5.54 -3.09 4.18
CA ILE A 50 -5.20 -3.89 2.99
C ILE A 50 -5.22 -3.03 1.73
N ALA A 51 -6.23 -2.16 1.58
CA ALA A 51 -6.34 -1.28 0.43
C ALA A 51 -5.17 -0.28 0.36
N VAL A 52 -4.79 0.34 1.49
CA VAL A 52 -3.64 1.25 1.56
C VAL A 52 -2.33 0.51 1.25
N ALA A 53 -2.15 -0.70 1.78
CA ALA A 53 -0.97 -1.52 1.47
C ALA A 53 -0.92 -1.89 -0.02
N GLY A 54 -2.07 -2.20 -0.62
CA GLY A 54 -2.19 -2.45 -2.05
C GLY A 54 -1.82 -1.23 -2.89
N LEU A 55 -2.32 -0.04 -2.55
CA LEU A 55 -1.97 1.23 -3.22
C LEU A 55 -0.47 1.52 -3.12
N LYS A 56 0.10 1.34 -1.93
CA LYS A 56 1.54 1.50 -1.73
C LYS A 56 2.35 0.54 -2.59
N GLY A 57 1.97 -0.73 -2.64
CA GLY A 57 2.59 -1.74 -3.50
C GLY A 57 2.50 -1.38 -4.98
N ALA A 58 1.32 -0.99 -5.47
CA ALA A 58 1.12 -0.60 -6.86
C ALA A 58 1.94 0.67 -7.24
N LEU A 59 2.05 1.65 -6.34
CA LEU A 59 2.89 2.83 -6.55
C LEU A 59 4.38 2.47 -6.60
N GLN A 60 4.85 1.60 -5.72
CA GLN A 60 6.23 1.12 -5.72
C GLN A 60 6.56 0.30 -6.97
N ASP A 61 5.65 -0.56 -7.42
CA ASP A 61 5.78 -1.29 -8.66
C ASP A 61 5.80 -0.36 -9.87
N SER A 62 4.94 0.68 -9.89
CA SER A 62 4.96 1.72 -10.92
C SER A 62 6.32 2.43 -10.96
N ASN A 63 6.84 2.84 -9.82
CA ASN A 63 8.17 3.47 -9.73
C ASN A 63 9.27 2.53 -10.20
N ARG A 64 9.21 1.24 -9.88
CA ARG A 64 10.19 0.25 -10.37
C ARG A 64 10.23 0.23 -11.89
N TRP A 65 9.08 0.26 -12.55
CA TRP A 65 9.04 0.26 -14.01
C TRP A 65 9.55 1.58 -14.60
N VAL A 66 9.26 2.72 -13.97
CA VAL A 66 9.86 4.01 -14.35
C VAL A 66 11.38 3.98 -14.21
N LEU A 67 11.90 3.46 -13.11
CA LEU A 67 13.34 3.31 -12.89
C LEU A 67 13.98 2.43 -13.97
N THR A 68 13.36 1.30 -14.30
CA THR A 68 13.84 0.42 -15.36
C THR A 68 13.79 1.10 -16.73
N TYR A 69 12.73 1.86 -17.01
CA TYR A 69 12.58 2.60 -18.25
C TYR A 69 13.68 3.67 -18.40
N ARG A 70 13.90 4.49 -17.37
CA ARG A 70 14.89 5.59 -17.41
C ARG A 70 16.34 5.11 -17.41
N THR A 71 16.61 3.85 -17.11
CA THR A 71 17.96 3.26 -17.21
C THR A 71 18.17 2.47 -18.51
N SER A 72 17.15 2.26 -19.31
CA SER A 72 17.26 1.58 -20.60
C SER A 72 17.65 2.56 -21.69
N GLU A 73 18.73 2.26 -22.41
CA GLU A 73 19.17 2.97 -23.61
C GLU A 73 18.74 2.27 -24.90
N GLU A 74 18.05 1.13 -24.79
CA GLU A 74 17.59 0.35 -25.94
C GLU A 74 16.17 0.77 -26.36
N ALA A 75 16.05 1.49 -27.47
CA ALA A 75 14.77 1.97 -28.00
C ALA A 75 13.73 0.85 -28.18
N ALA A 76 14.18 -0.35 -28.56
CA ALA A 76 13.31 -1.51 -28.78
C ALA A 76 12.62 -2.01 -27.50
N GLN A 77 13.19 -1.80 -26.32
CA GLN A 77 12.63 -2.24 -25.04
C GLN A 77 11.63 -1.23 -24.43
N LEU A 78 11.77 0.05 -24.78
CA LEU A 78 10.99 1.13 -24.18
C LEU A 78 9.46 0.93 -24.28
N PRO A 79 8.88 0.48 -25.42
CA PRO A 79 7.43 0.27 -25.52
C PRO A 79 6.91 -0.79 -24.54
N GLN A 80 7.66 -1.87 -24.33
CA GLN A 80 7.32 -2.93 -23.40
C GLN A 80 7.36 -2.42 -21.95
N LEU A 81 8.41 -1.68 -21.59
CA LEU A 81 8.55 -1.10 -20.24
C LEU A 81 7.46 -0.07 -19.94
N ALA A 82 7.13 0.78 -20.92
CA ALA A 82 6.02 1.72 -20.81
C ALA A 82 4.67 1.00 -20.63
N SER A 83 4.44 -0.11 -21.29
CA SER A 83 3.24 -0.93 -21.12
C SER A 83 3.14 -1.50 -19.71
N GLN A 84 4.25 -1.98 -19.15
CA GLN A 84 4.29 -2.48 -17.76
C GLN A 84 3.99 -1.37 -16.75
N PHE A 85 4.55 -0.18 -16.93
CA PHE A 85 4.23 0.98 -16.12
C PHE A 85 2.73 1.30 -16.17
N LYS A 86 2.13 1.39 -17.37
CA LYS A 86 0.71 1.68 -17.55
C LYS A 86 -0.19 0.64 -16.88
N ALA A 87 0.16 -0.63 -16.97
CA ALA A 87 -0.58 -1.70 -16.29
C ALA A 87 -0.60 -1.51 -14.76
N GLN A 88 0.52 -1.08 -14.16
CA GLN A 88 0.56 -0.79 -12.72
C GLN A 88 -0.19 0.51 -12.37
N GLN A 89 -0.14 1.52 -13.23
CA GLN A 89 -0.93 2.74 -13.07
C GLN A 89 -2.44 2.44 -13.09
N GLU A 90 -2.91 1.61 -14.02
CA GLU A 90 -4.30 1.17 -14.08
C GLU A 90 -4.71 0.38 -12.84
N ARG A 91 -3.84 -0.50 -12.34
CA ARG A 91 -4.03 -1.25 -11.11
C ARG A 91 -4.17 -0.31 -9.91
N PHE A 92 -3.29 0.69 -9.80
CA PHE A 92 -3.37 1.71 -8.76
C PHE A 92 -4.71 2.46 -8.83
N LEU A 93 -5.10 2.92 -10.02
CA LEU A 93 -6.35 3.66 -10.23
C LEU A 93 -7.60 2.80 -9.90
N ALA A 94 -7.58 1.51 -10.21
CA ALA A 94 -8.65 0.59 -9.85
C ALA A 94 -8.76 0.44 -8.32
N GLN A 95 -7.64 0.24 -7.62
CA GLN A 95 -7.61 0.13 -6.15
C GLN A 95 -7.99 1.46 -5.48
N SER A 96 -7.56 2.59 -6.04
CA SER A 96 -7.94 3.93 -5.57
C SER A 96 -9.45 4.16 -5.65
N LYS A 97 -10.10 3.73 -6.75
CA LYS A 97 -11.57 3.79 -6.90
C LYS A 97 -12.31 2.91 -5.89
N GLU A 98 -11.79 1.73 -5.60
CA GLU A 98 -12.37 0.86 -4.57
C GLU A 98 -12.25 1.50 -3.19
N MET A 99 -11.10 2.09 -2.90
CA MET A 99 -10.86 2.77 -1.64
C MET A 99 -11.78 3.98 -1.44
N ALA A 100 -12.10 4.72 -2.49
CA ALA A 100 -13.06 5.83 -2.44
C ALA A 100 -14.48 5.40 -2.03
N ARG A 101 -14.80 4.10 -2.07
CA ARG A 101 -16.08 3.55 -1.62
C ARG A 101 -16.15 3.29 -0.11
N PHE A 102 -15.02 3.31 0.59
CA PHE A 102 -14.99 3.21 2.05
C PHE A 102 -15.37 4.56 2.68
N ASP A 103 -16.59 5.01 2.42
CA ASP A 103 -17.19 6.24 2.96
C ASP A 103 -17.55 6.03 4.43
N GLY A 104 -16.89 6.73 5.33
CA GLY A 104 -17.30 6.61 6.72
C GLY A 104 -16.57 7.46 7.76
N VAL A 105 -15.43 8.05 7.43
CA VAL A 105 -14.74 8.96 8.35
C VAL A 105 -14.29 10.18 7.56
N ALA A 106 -14.79 11.38 7.92
CA ALA A 106 -14.44 12.64 7.24
C ALA A 106 -12.92 12.85 7.16
N GLU A 107 -12.19 12.42 8.18
CA GLU A 107 -10.73 12.49 8.26
C GLU A 107 -10.03 11.55 7.26
N ALA A 108 -10.58 10.35 7.03
CA ALA A 108 -10.07 9.43 6.01
C ALA A 108 -10.31 9.95 4.60
N SER A 109 -11.44 10.62 4.36
CA SER A 109 -11.77 11.24 3.06
C SER A 109 -10.84 12.41 2.72
N GLU A 110 -10.42 13.21 3.70
CA GLU A 110 -9.47 14.30 3.48
C GLU A 110 -8.08 13.77 3.17
N ARG A 111 -7.60 12.80 3.95
CA ARG A 111 -6.31 12.15 3.72
C ARG A 111 -6.27 11.42 2.38
N PHE A 112 -7.37 10.78 2.00
CA PHE A 112 -7.50 10.16 0.69
C PHE A 112 -7.37 11.16 -0.45
N ARG A 113 -7.98 12.36 -0.33
CA ARG A 113 -7.83 13.43 -1.33
C ARG A 113 -6.38 13.90 -1.48
N GLN A 114 -5.66 14.00 -0.37
CA GLN A 114 -4.22 14.36 -0.38
C GLN A 114 -3.38 13.27 -1.07
N VAL A 115 -3.62 12.00 -0.76
CA VAL A 115 -2.99 10.86 -1.44
C VAL A 115 -3.31 10.86 -2.94
N ASP A 116 -4.57 11.03 -3.31
CA ASP A 116 -5.00 11.08 -4.71
C ASP A 116 -4.34 12.25 -5.48
N GLY A 117 -4.24 13.42 -4.86
CA GLY A 117 -3.54 14.58 -5.43
C GLY A 117 -2.05 14.30 -5.65
N ALA A 118 -1.35 13.84 -4.62
CA ALA A 118 0.09 13.55 -4.69
C ALA A 118 0.42 12.43 -5.69
N THR A 119 -0.40 11.39 -5.74
CA THR A 119 -0.18 10.27 -6.66
C THR A 119 -0.50 10.63 -8.11
N ARG A 120 -1.49 11.50 -8.37
CA ARG A 120 -1.72 12.05 -9.71
C ARG A 120 -0.53 12.88 -10.18
N GLU A 121 0.07 13.68 -9.30
CA GLU A 121 1.29 14.42 -9.62
C GLU A 121 2.43 13.47 -9.97
N PHE A 122 2.66 12.41 -9.17
CA PHE A 122 3.65 11.37 -9.47
C PHE A 122 3.44 10.76 -10.86
N TYR A 123 2.22 10.31 -11.17
CA TYR A 123 1.94 9.69 -12.47
C TYR A 123 2.08 10.68 -13.62
N GLY A 124 1.70 11.94 -13.43
CA GLY A 124 1.89 12.98 -14.43
C GLY A 124 3.36 13.28 -14.72
N LEU A 125 4.20 13.31 -13.69
CA LEU A 125 5.66 13.45 -13.82
C LEU A 125 6.29 12.19 -14.44
N ALA A 126 5.82 11.01 -14.07
CA ALA A 126 6.29 9.76 -14.64
C ALA A 126 6.03 9.69 -16.16
N ASP A 127 4.83 10.06 -16.60
CA ASP A 127 4.49 10.11 -18.04
C ASP A 127 5.40 11.10 -18.81
N GLN A 128 5.72 12.25 -18.19
CA GLN A 128 6.68 13.21 -18.78
C GLN A 128 8.09 12.61 -18.87
N VAL A 129 8.54 11.93 -17.81
CA VAL A 129 9.85 11.25 -17.80
C VAL A 129 9.92 10.18 -18.88
N LEU A 130 8.89 9.33 -19.00
CA LEU A 130 8.85 8.29 -20.04
C LEU A 130 8.92 8.91 -21.45
N THR A 131 8.13 9.96 -21.67
CA THR A 131 8.10 10.66 -22.97
C THR A 131 9.45 11.29 -23.32
N GLN A 132 10.03 12.05 -22.39
CA GLN A 132 11.29 12.74 -22.65
C GLN A 132 12.48 11.77 -22.72
N HIS A 133 12.47 10.71 -21.90
CA HIS A 133 13.51 9.68 -21.98
C HIS A 133 13.45 8.93 -23.32
N GLY A 134 12.25 8.60 -23.82
CA GLY A 134 12.10 8.04 -25.15
C GLY A 134 12.64 8.94 -26.27
N GLN A 135 12.41 10.25 -26.18
CA GLN A 135 12.97 11.22 -27.09
C GLN A 135 14.49 11.31 -26.96
N TRP A 136 15.03 11.23 -25.76
CA TRP A 136 16.48 11.24 -25.52
C TRP A 136 17.15 9.99 -26.09
N VAL A 137 16.60 8.81 -25.90
CA VAL A 137 17.11 7.56 -26.49
C VAL A 137 17.07 7.63 -28.03
N ALA A 138 15.97 8.12 -28.60
CA ALA A 138 15.90 8.32 -30.06
C ALA A 138 16.93 9.34 -30.57
N ALA A 139 17.23 10.37 -29.78
CA ALA A 139 18.30 11.33 -30.11
C ALA A 139 19.69 10.69 -30.01
N LEU A 140 19.92 9.76 -29.06
CA LEU A 140 21.19 8.99 -28.98
C LEU A 140 21.36 8.08 -30.20
N ASP A 141 20.34 7.33 -30.59
CA ASP A 141 20.40 6.49 -31.80
C ASP A 141 20.65 7.31 -33.05
N ARG A 142 19.95 8.44 -33.19
CA ARG A 142 20.16 9.36 -34.32
C ARG A 142 21.57 9.98 -34.29
N ARG A 143 22.07 10.34 -33.12
CA ARG A 143 23.44 10.81 -32.94
C ARG A 143 24.44 9.76 -33.43
N HIS A 144 24.27 8.50 -33.01
CA HIS A 144 25.17 7.43 -33.42
C HIS A 144 25.20 7.23 -34.95
N GLU A 145 24.04 7.24 -35.63
CA GLU A 145 23.96 7.19 -37.09
C GLU A 145 24.72 8.35 -37.74
N LEU A 146 24.53 9.56 -37.23
CA LEU A 146 25.20 10.77 -37.75
C LEU A 146 26.69 10.77 -37.47
N GLU A 147 27.14 10.26 -36.32
CA GLU A 147 28.57 10.09 -36.01
C GLU A 147 29.25 9.13 -37.00
N LEU A 148 28.61 8.01 -37.33
CA LEU A 148 29.12 7.08 -38.34
C LEU A 148 29.20 7.73 -39.73
N ALA A 149 28.17 8.53 -40.10
CA ALA A 149 28.18 9.28 -41.35
C ALA A 149 29.29 10.38 -41.35
N PHE A 150 29.50 11.02 -40.19
CA PHE A 150 30.50 12.05 -39.99
C PHE A 150 31.93 11.51 -40.10
N ILE A 151 32.23 10.34 -39.57
CA ILE A 151 33.51 9.65 -39.71
C ILE A 151 33.82 9.41 -41.21
N ARG A 152 32.84 8.87 -41.94
CA ARG A 152 33.01 8.66 -43.39
C ARG A 152 33.24 9.98 -44.15
N LEU A 153 32.58 11.06 -43.74
CA LEU A 153 32.79 12.37 -44.31
C LEU A 153 34.19 12.91 -43.97
N GLU A 154 34.68 12.71 -42.74
CA GLU A 154 36.04 13.08 -42.34
C GLU A 154 37.07 12.42 -43.25
N ASP A 155 36.94 11.12 -43.55
CA ASP A 155 37.83 10.39 -44.47
C ASP A 155 37.77 10.94 -45.89
N THR A 156 36.58 11.22 -46.44
CA THR A 156 36.44 11.79 -47.78
C THR A 156 36.95 13.22 -47.85
N TYR A 157 36.77 13.99 -46.80
CA TYR A 157 37.36 15.34 -46.69
C TYR A 157 38.87 15.30 -46.63
N GLN A 158 39.47 14.40 -45.84
CA GLN A 158 40.90 14.22 -45.72
C GLN A 158 41.51 13.95 -47.10
N TRP A 159 40.91 13.01 -47.84
CA TRP A 159 41.35 12.70 -49.19
C TRP A 159 41.26 13.91 -50.15
N ALA A 160 40.16 14.69 -50.11
CA ALA A 160 39.98 15.89 -50.92
C ALA A 160 40.96 17.01 -50.51
N ALA A 161 41.28 17.13 -49.23
CA ALA A 161 42.26 18.07 -48.69
C ALA A 161 43.67 17.71 -49.13
N ASP A 162 44.07 16.44 -49.06
CA ASP A 162 45.38 15.95 -49.51
C ASP A 162 45.55 16.18 -51.01
N LEU A 163 44.53 15.93 -51.84
CA LEU A 163 44.55 16.21 -53.27
C LEU A 163 44.71 17.70 -53.55
N LEU A 164 44.00 18.57 -52.80
CA LEU A 164 44.14 20.03 -52.92
C LEU A 164 45.61 20.49 -52.59
N LEU A 165 46.19 19.94 -51.52
CA LEU A 165 47.56 20.24 -51.10
C LEU A 165 48.55 19.73 -52.13
N GLN A 166 48.39 18.55 -52.69
CA GLN A 166 49.26 17.97 -53.73
C GLN A 166 49.27 18.83 -55.01
N GLN A 167 48.06 19.25 -55.44
CA GLN A 167 47.96 20.09 -56.66
C GLN A 167 48.56 21.51 -56.48
N THR A 168 48.68 21.97 -55.26
CA THR A 168 49.25 23.30 -54.95
C THR A 168 50.70 23.24 -54.53
N ALA A 169 51.33 22.06 -54.43
CA ALA A 169 52.67 21.84 -53.92
C ALA A 169 53.75 22.62 -54.66
N SER A 170 53.63 22.82 -55.99
CA SER A 170 54.60 23.49 -56.84
C SER A 170 54.70 25.01 -56.61
N LYS A 171 53.68 25.67 -56.11
CA LYS A 171 53.65 27.12 -55.86
C LYS A 171 53.46 27.43 -54.39
N ARG A 172 54.49 27.87 -53.66
CA ARG A 172 54.51 28.16 -52.23
C ARG A 172 53.30 29.02 -51.76
N SER A 173 52.99 30.09 -52.55
CA SER A 173 51.83 30.96 -52.22
C SER A 173 50.50 30.24 -52.29
N MET A 174 50.27 29.33 -53.25
CA MET A 174 49.02 28.53 -53.36
C MET A 174 48.99 27.46 -52.35
N ARG A 175 50.10 26.80 -52.03
CA ARG A 175 50.23 25.82 -50.96
C ARG A 175 49.82 26.41 -49.60
N ASN A 176 50.36 27.56 -49.21
CA ASN A 176 50.02 28.23 -47.95
C ASN A 176 48.54 28.56 -47.87
N LYS A 177 47.90 28.95 -49.01
CA LYS A 177 46.41 29.15 -49.04
C LYS A 177 45.67 27.86 -48.86
N ALA A 178 46.08 26.76 -49.48
CA ALA A 178 45.50 25.45 -49.34
C ALA A 178 45.67 24.92 -47.92
N GLU A 179 46.82 25.07 -47.30
CA GLU A 179 47.08 24.70 -45.89
C GLU A 179 46.16 25.47 -44.92
N LEU A 180 45.91 26.76 -45.12
CA LEU A 180 45.00 27.57 -44.34
C LEU A 180 43.53 27.17 -44.52
N ILE A 181 43.14 26.64 -45.68
CA ILE A 181 41.80 26.13 -45.98
C ILE A 181 41.62 24.80 -45.26
N THR A 182 42.55 23.87 -45.37
CA THR A 182 42.42 22.50 -44.95
C THR A 182 42.60 22.34 -43.42
N SER A 183 43.61 23.04 -42.83
CA SER A 183 43.94 22.88 -41.40
C SER A 183 42.86 23.38 -40.43
N GLY A 184 42.15 24.49 -40.78
CA GLY A 184 41.06 25.00 -39.93
C GLY A 184 39.93 23.99 -39.79
N ILE A 185 39.43 23.54 -40.94
CA ILE A 185 38.33 22.57 -40.97
C ILE A 185 38.71 21.22 -40.32
N ALA A 186 39.94 20.70 -40.60
CA ALA A 186 40.44 19.47 -40.00
C ALA A 186 40.45 19.56 -38.43
N ARG A 187 40.87 20.72 -37.91
CA ARG A 187 40.81 20.99 -36.46
C ARG A 187 39.39 20.99 -35.94
N ASP A 188 38.44 21.61 -36.64
CA ASP A 188 37.06 21.72 -36.22
C ASP A 188 36.34 20.36 -36.25
N LEU A 189 36.59 19.53 -37.28
CA LEU A 189 36.11 18.14 -37.32
C LEU A 189 36.59 17.34 -36.11
N LYS A 190 37.90 17.49 -35.76
CA LYS A 190 38.44 16.83 -34.58
C LYS A 190 37.81 17.32 -33.27
N ASN A 191 37.50 18.62 -33.20
CA ASN A 191 36.81 19.19 -32.03
C ASN A 191 35.37 18.65 -31.90
N ILE A 192 34.64 18.58 -33.02
CA ILE A 192 33.26 17.99 -33.04
C ILE A 192 33.32 16.53 -32.61
N ARG A 193 34.24 15.73 -33.09
CA ARG A 193 34.40 14.33 -32.71
C ARG A 193 34.71 14.13 -31.22
N ARG A 194 35.36 15.12 -30.59
CA ARG A 194 35.70 15.10 -29.16
C ARG A 194 34.66 15.77 -28.27
N ALA A 195 33.61 16.31 -28.88
CA ALA A 195 32.58 17.01 -28.14
C ALA A 195 31.85 16.07 -27.18
N ASP A 196 31.70 16.52 -25.96
CA ASP A 196 31.03 15.82 -24.85
C ASP A 196 29.82 16.59 -24.32
N ALA A 197 29.25 16.13 -23.21
CA ALA A 197 28.09 16.76 -22.58
C ALA A 197 28.33 18.19 -22.07
N LYS A 198 29.61 18.60 -21.89
CA LYS A 198 29.99 19.93 -21.37
C LYS A 198 30.45 20.88 -22.48
N THR A 199 30.58 20.38 -23.69
CA THR A 199 31.08 21.15 -24.81
C THR A 199 30.04 22.19 -25.26
N ASP A 200 30.48 23.43 -25.49
CA ASP A 200 29.63 24.46 -26.09
C ASP A 200 29.46 24.19 -27.60
N LEU A 201 28.35 23.56 -27.93
CA LEU A 201 28.00 23.18 -29.29
C LEU A 201 27.66 24.40 -30.19
N ASN A 202 27.23 25.53 -29.59
CA ASN A 202 26.95 26.74 -30.35
C ASN A 202 28.24 27.40 -30.85
N GLU A 203 29.27 27.37 -30.01
CA GLU A 203 30.60 27.88 -30.46
C GLU A 203 31.20 26.96 -31.53
N LEU A 204 31.12 25.65 -31.42
CA LEU A 204 31.55 24.73 -32.48
C LEU A 204 30.80 24.95 -33.78
N GLU A 205 29.50 25.12 -33.73
CA GLU A 205 28.67 25.43 -34.91
C GLU A 205 29.09 26.72 -35.61
N LYS A 206 29.28 27.78 -34.83
CA LYS A 206 29.72 29.09 -35.31
C LYS A 206 31.11 29.05 -35.92
N VAL A 207 32.06 28.37 -35.28
CA VAL A 207 33.46 28.27 -35.76
C VAL A 207 33.51 27.47 -37.06
N LEU A 208 32.91 26.28 -37.09
CA LEU A 208 32.87 25.46 -38.30
C LEU A 208 32.15 26.18 -39.44
N GLY A 209 31.01 26.82 -39.20
CA GLY A 209 30.28 27.58 -40.22
C GLY A 209 31.13 28.68 -40.84
N LYS A 210 31.84 29.44 -39.98
CA LYS A 210 32.75 30.48 -40.43
C LYS A 210 33.96 29.92 -41.25
N ASP A 211 34.52 28.80 -40.77
CA ASP A 211 35.69 28.20 -41.43
C ASP A 211 35.28 27.57 -42.78
N ILE A 212 34.10 27.00 -42.93
CA ILE A 212 33.53 26.54 -44.20
C ILE A 212 33.34 27.74 -45.18
N GLU A 213 32.72 28.83 -44.70
CA GLU A 213 32.55 30.04 -45.55
C GLU A 213 33.88 30.62 -46.00
N MET A 214 34.84 30.71 -45.06
CA MET A 214 36.20 31.20 -45.42
C MET A 214 36.94 30.25 -46.35
N ALA A 215 36.75 28.93 -46.17
CA ALA A 215 37.31 27.94 -47.09
C ALA A 215 36.83 28.14 -48.54
N ARG A 216 35.49 28.32 -48.70
CA ARG A 216 34.90 28.62 -50.03
C ARG A 216 35.48 29.86 -50.66
N LYS A 217 35.51 31.01 -49.94
CA LYS A 217 36.04 32.27 -50.42
C LYS A 217 37.56 32.19 -50.77
N ARG A 218 38.35 31.43 -50.00
CA ARG A 218 39.75 31.22 -50.24
C ARG A 218 40.01 30.30 -51.44
N LEU A 219 39.18 29.24 -51.59
CA LEU A 219 39.25 28.25 -52.65
C LEU A 219 39.11 28.92 -54.05
N GLU A 220 38.25 29.94 -54.16
CA GLU A 220 38.14 30.75 -55.42
C GLU A 220 39.43 31.37 -55.83
N ARG A 221 40.33 31.66 -54.90
CA ARG A 221 41.66 32.32 -55.13
C ARG A 221 42.83 31.32 -55.28
N VAL A 222 42.52 30.04 -55.30
CA VAL A 222 43.49 28.94 -55.47
C VAL A 222 43.35 28.40 -56.89
N GLN A 223 44.45 28.42 -57.64
CA GLN A 223 44.50 27.86 -59.01
C GLN A 223 44.69 26.34 -58.94
N VAL A 224 43.62 25.59 -59.12
CA VAL A 224 43.61 24.13 -59.19
C VAL A 224 42.67 23.68 -60.29
N PRO A 225 42.75 22.42 -60.78
CA PRO A 225 41.82 21.85 -61.72
C PRO A 225 40.36 21.90 -61.20
N ASP A 226 39.41 22.10 -62.10
CA ASP A 226 38.03 22.29 -61.74
C ASP A 226 37.39 21.02 -61.03
N ASP A 227 37.85 19.85 -61.41
CA ASP A 227 37.42 18.59 -60.75
C ASP A 227 37.93 18.54 -59.33
N VAL A 228 39.12 18.97 -58.96
CA VAL A 228 39.68 19.05 -57.62
C VAL A 228 38.88 20.07 -56.78
N ARG A 229 38.64 21.26 -57.38
CA ARG A 229 37.85 22.30 -56.76
C ARG A 229 36.48 21.83 -56.47
N GLN A 230 35.80 21.19 -57.42
CA GLN A 230 34.44 20.70 -57.26
C GLN A 230 34.34 19.60 -56.21
N ARG A 231 35.27 18.67 -56.19
CA ARG A 231 35.32 17.61 -55.13
C ARG A 231 35.45 18.21 -53.75
N PHE A 232 36.27 19.24 -53.57
CA PHE A 232 36.43 19.90 -52.29
C PHE A 232 35.14 20.65 -51.88
N ILE A 233 34.50 21.36 -52.81
CA ILE A 233 33.20 22.04 -52.58
C ILE A 233 32.12 21.06 -52.16
N VAL A 234 31.99 19.92 -52.83
CA VAL A 234 31.01 18.88 -52.49
C VAL A 234 31.21 18.36 -51.07
N ASN A 235 32.46 18.22 -50.63
CA ASN A 235 32.74 17.84 -49.24
C ASN A 235 32.37 18.94 -48.25
N LEU A 236 32.57 20.21 -48.57
CA LEU A 236 32.14 21.33 -47.73
C LEU A 236 30.62 21.40 -47.64
N ASP A 237 29.90 21.15 -48.76
CA ASP A 237 28.42 21.13 -48.78
C ASP A 237 27.89 20.01 -47.90
N ARG A 238 28.43 18.79 -48.06
CA ARG A 238 28.05 17.65 -47.22
C ARG A 238 28.34 17.88 -45.73
N MET A 239 29.49 18.55 -45.44
CA MET A 239 29.85 18.90 -44.06
C MET A 239 28.89 19.92 -43.48
N GLN A 240 28.50 20.92 -44.25
CA GLN A 240 27.53 21.92 -43.85
C GLN A 240 26.15 21.25 -43.53
N GLU A 241 25.71 20.33 -44.39
CA GLU A 241 24.44 19.62 -44.19
C GLU A 241 24.52 18.67 -43.01
N LEU A 242 25.55 17.81 -42.92
CA LEU A 242 25.66 16.75 -41.93
C LEU A 242 26.03 17.28 -40.55
N ALA A 243 26.87 18.29 -40.42
CA ALA A 243 27.27 18.85 -39.15
C ALA A 243 26.39 20.01 -38.69
N LEU A 244 26.09 20.97 -39.60
CA LEU A 244 25.43 22.24 -39.29
C LEU A 244 23.92 22.28 -39.68
N GLY A 245 23.47 21.28 -40.43
CA GLY A 245 22.05 21.21 -40.84
C GLY A 245 21.10 21.15 -39.67
N PRO A 246 19.81 21.54 -39.84
CA PRO A 246 18.82 21.54 -38.74
C PRO A 246 18.54 20.15 -38.14
N LYS A 247 18.86 19.10 -38.88
CA LYS A 247 18.81 17.68 -38.43
C LYS A 247 20.22 17.06 -38.40
N GLY A 248 21.27 17.90 -38.44
CA GLY A 248 22.67 17.50 -38.43
C GLY A 248 23.15 17.10 -37.04
N LEU A 249 24.45 16.74 -37.00
CA LEU A 249 25.08 16.18 -35.81
C LEU A 249 25.04 17.16 -34.61
N LEU A 250 25.45 18.42 -34.81
CA LEU A 250 25.49 19.40 -33.71
C LEU A 250 24.10 19.75 -33.19
N ALA A 251 23.10 19.85 -34.05
CA ALA A 251 21.69 20.07 -33.64
C ALA A 251 21.14 18.86 -32.85
N THR A 252 21.45 17.65 -33.29
CA THR A 252 21.06 16.41 -32.57
C THR A 252 21.76 16.29 -31.22
N MET A 253 23.05 16.60 -31.14
CA MET A 253 23.81 16.63 -29.89
C MET A 253 23.22 17.66 -28.89
N ARG A 254 22.93 18.87 -29.39
CA ARG A 254 22.32 19.95 -28.59
C ARG A 254 20.95 19.53 -28.03
N ASN A 255 20.09 18.94 -28.86
CA ASN A 255 18.81 18.40 -28.43
C ASN A 255 19.00 17.33 -27.36
N GLY A 256 19.95 16.42 -27.54
CA GLY A 256 20.29 15.41 -26.54
C GLY A 256 20.76 16.02 -25.21
N GLN A 257 21.60 17.06 -25.22
CA GLN A 257 22.02 17.77 -23.99
C GLN A 257 20.84 18.45 -23.29
N GLN A 258 19.97 19.12 -24.05
CA GLN A 258 18.75 19.76 -23.50
C GLN A 258 17.78 18.74 -22.87
N LEU A 259 17.57 17.63 -23.54
CA LEU A 259 16.73 16.55 -23.01
C LEU A 259 17.35 15.95 -21.75
N ALA A 260 18.65 15.71 -21.72
CA ALA A 260 19.34 15.19 -20.54
C ALA A 260 19.22 16.12 -19.33
N ALA A 261 19.41 17.45 -19.55
CA ALA A 261 19.24 18.45 -18.49
C ALA A 261 17.79 18.52 -17.97
N SER A 262 16.81 18.48 -18.87
CA SER A 262 15.40 18.45 -18.52
C SER A 262 15.02 17.16 -17.75
N LEU A 263 15.53 16.01 -18.19
CA LEU A 263 15.33 14.73 -17.52
C LEU A 263 15.91 14.72 -16.11
N GLN A 264 17.06 15.35 -15.90
CA GLN A 264 17.66 15.47 -14.56
C GLN A 264 16.71 16.21 -13.60
N SER A 265 16.14 17.33 -14.03
CA SER A 265 15.16 18.09 -13.25
C SER A 265 13.86 17.31 -13.00
N LEU A 266 13.32 16.70 -14.06
CA LEU A 266 12.11 15.88 -13.96
C LEU A 266 12.29 14.68 -13.04
N ASN A 267 13.42 14.00 -13.10
CA ASN A 267 13.73 12.88 -12.22
C ASN A 267 13.77 13.31 -10.75
N GLN A 268 14.34 14.48 -10.43
CA GLN A 268 14.32 14.99 -9.06
C GLN A 268 12.92 15.33 -8.58
N GLN A 269 12.10 15.93 -9.44
CA GLN A 269 10.69 16.20 -9.11
C GLN A 269 9.89 14.90 -8.90
N LEU A 270 10.08 13.92 -9.77
CA LEU A 270 9.45 12.61 -9.68
C LEU A 270 9.84 11.88 -8.39
N ASP A 271 11.12 11.83 -8.05
CA ASP A 271 11.62 11.19 -6.84
C ASP A 271 11.06 11.90 -5.59
N THR A 272 10.95 13.24 -5.60
CA THR A 272 10.32 14.02 -4.52
C THR A 272 8.83 13.72 -4.41
N SER A 273 8.11 13.69 -5.52
CA SER A 273 6.67 13.39 -5.55
C SER A 273 6.39 11.95 -5.11
N LEU A 274 7.25 10.99 -5.45
CA LEU A 274 7.18 9.61 -4.95
C LEU A 274 7.31 9.56 -3.43
N VAL A 275 8.34 10.19 -2.87
CA VAL A 275 8.58 10.22 -1.42
C VAL A 275 7.38 10.84 -0.69
N ASN A 276 6.85 11.94 -1.20
CA ASN A 276 5.66 12.59 -0.65
C ASN A 276 4.43 11.66 -0.70
N SER A 277 4.19 11.03 -1.85
CA SER A 277 3.07 10.10 -2.03
C SER A 277 3.18 8.88 -1.10
N LEU A 278 4.37 8.31 -0.94
CA LEU A 278 4.61 7.19 -0.03
C LEU A 278 4.44 7.61 1.44
N ALA A 279 4.89 8.81 1.81
CA ALA A 279 4.71 9.34 3.17
C ALA A 279 3.23 9.51 3.52
N LEU A 280 2.43 10.04 2.60
CA LEU A 280 0.98 10.19 2.78
C LEU A 280 0.28 8.83 2.89
N LEU A 281 0.67 7.84 2.09
CA LEU A 281 0.17 6.48 2.18
C LEU A 281 0.56 5.81 3.51
N ASP A 282 1.78 6.05 4.02
CA ASP A 282 2.22 5.55 5.33
C ASP A 282 1.45 6.20 6.49
N GLU A 283 1.18 7.49 6.39
CA GLU A 283 0.36 8.20 7.37
C GLU A 283 -1.09 7.67 7.38
N MET A 284 -1.63 7.41 6.20
CA MET A 284 -2.94 6.80 6.04
C MET A 284 -2.98 5.36 6.60
N ALA A 285 -1.93 4.56 6.36
CA ALA A 285 -1.80 3.21 6.93
C ALA A 285 -1.73 3.24 8.46
N LYS A 286 -0.97 4.18 9.03
CA LYS A 286 -0.89 4.39 10.50
C LYS A 286 -2.26 4.78 11.08
N SER A 287 -2.98 5.68 10.42
CA SER A 287 -4.31 6.08 10.84
C SER A 287 -5.29 4.90 10.80
N ALA A 288 -5.30 4.13 9.73
CA ALA A 288 -6.11 2.91 9.64
C ALA A 288 -5.74 1.88 10.72
N GLY A 289 -4.45 1.70 10.97
CA GLY A 289 -3.94 0.82 12.03
C GLY A 289 -4.34 1.29 13.43
N SER A 290 -4.35 2.60 13.69
CA SER A 290 -4.79 3.15 14.98
C SER A 290 -6.28 2.96 15.21
N ILE A 291 -7.10 3.12 14.17
CA ILE A 291 -8.54 2.82 14.23
C ILE A 291 -8.76 1.33 14.54
N ALA A 292 -8.01 0.44 13.87
CA ALA A 292 -8.09 -0.99 14.11
C ALA A 292 -7.69 -1.35 15.56
N SER A 293 -6.62 -0.76 16.07
CA SER A 293 -6.14 -1.01 17.45
C SER A 293 -7.09 -0.45 18.50
N ALA A 294 -7.62 0.75 18.30
CA ALA A 294 -8.60 1.36 19.21
C ALA A 294 -9.90 0.52 19.27
N SER A 295 -10.39 0.07 18.12
CA SER A 295 -11.56 -0.81 18.05
C SER A 295 -11.31 -2.17 18.71
N ARG A 296 -10.10 -2.72 18.59
CA ARG A 296 -9.71 -3.95 19.27
C ARG A 296 -9.68 -3.77 20.79
N VAL A 297 -9.06 -2.70 21.28
CA VAL A 297 -9.04 -2.38 22.72
C VAL A 297 -10.47 -2.19 23.24
N GLY A 298 -11.31 -1.47 22.51
CA GLY A 298 -12.73 -1.31 22.86
C GLY A 298 -13.51 -2.64 22.90
N ALA A 299 -13.20 -3.55 21.98
CA ALA A 299 -13.78 -4.90 21.97
C ALA A 299 -13.29 -5.74 23.16
N ASP A 300 -11.98 -5.70 23.46
CA ASP A 300 -11.40 -6.39 24.62
C ASP A 300 -11.97 -5.86 25.95
N ASP A 301 -12.14 -4.54 26.09
CA ASP A 301 -12.77 -3.91 27.24
C ASP A 301 -14.26 -4.30 27.36
N ALA A 302 -14.97 -4.35 26.23
CA ALA A 302 -16.35 -4.81 26.20
C ALA A 302 -16.47 -6.28 26.63
N VAL A 303 -15.58 -7.16 26.17
CA VAL A 303 -15.52 -8.57 26.56
C VAL A 303 -15.17 -8.69 28.06
N SER A 304 -14.16 -7.98 28.53
CA SER A 304 -13.75 -7.97 29.93
C SER A 304 -14.86 -7.48 30.86
N SER A 305 -15.49 -6.36 30.50
CA SER A 305 -16.62 -5.84 31.27
C SER A 305 -17.83 -6.77 31.22
N ALA A 306 -18.11 -7.40 30.08
CA ALA A 306 -19.20 -8.38 29.95
C ALA A 306 -18.96 -9.60 30.84
N SER A 307 -17.74 -10.15 30.82
CA SER A 307 -17.38 -11.31 31.67
C SER A 307 -17.46 -10.99 33.15
N ALA A 308 -17.00 -9.79 33.57
CA ALA A 308 -17.11 -9.35 34.96
C ALA A 308 -18.57 -9.21 35.41
N TRP A 309 -19.42 -8.58 34.60
CA TRP A 309 -20.85 -8.46 34.89
C TRP A 309 -21.58 -9.82 34.93
N ILE A 310 -21.26 -10.72 34.00
CA ILE A 310 -21.82 -12.08 33.98
C ILE A 310 -21.39 -12.83 35.22
N LEU A 311 -20.13 -12.72 35.65
CA LEU A 311 -19.64 -13.35 36.89
C LEU A 311 -20.32 -12.78 38.12
N ILE A 312 -20.46 -11.46 38.24
CA ILE A 312 -21.11 -10.81 39.39
C ILE A 312 -22.57 -11.22 39.46
N VAL A 313 -23.32 -11.13 38.36
CA VAL A 313 -24.75 -11.50 38.34
C VAL A 313 -24.94 -13.00 38.57
N SER A 314 -24.04 -13.82 38.04
CA SER A 314 -24.06 -15.29 38.29
C SER A 314 -23.77 -15.60 39.75
N ALA A 315 -22.80 -14.91 40.39
CA ALA A 315 -22.49 -15.07 41.79
C ALA A 315 -23.65 -14.61 42.69
N ILE A 316 -24.27 -13.48 42.38
CA ILE A 316 -25.47 -12.98 43.09
C ILE A 316 -26.63 -13.97 42.92
N SER A 317 -26.85 -14.48 41.72
CA SER A 317 -27.90 -15.47 41.40
C SER A 317 -27.65 -16.78 42.17
N ALA A 318 -26.39 -17.25 42.21
CA ALA A 318 -26.02 -18.43 42.96
C ALA A 318 -26.21 -18.23 44.47
N ALA A 319 -25.78 -17.08 45.01
CA ALA A 319 -25.98 -16.75 46.41
C ALA A 319 -27.48 -16.66 46.79
N ALA A 320 -28.29 -16.00 45.92
CA ALA A 320 -29.72 -15.93 46.08
C ALA A 320 -30.37 -17.33 46.02
N ALA A 321 -29.92 -18.18 45.08
CA ALA A 321 -30.38 -19.57 44.99
C ALA A 321 -30.07 -20.39 46.24
N LEU A 322 -28.84 -20.26 46.77
CA LEU A 322 -28.42 -20.93 47.99
C LEU A 322 -29.24 -20.46 49.22
N LEU A 323 -29.47 -19.13 49.30
CA LEU A 323 -30.27 -18.56 50.42
C LEU A 323 -31.72 -19.01 50.37
N ILE A 324 -32.34 -18.99 49.17
CA ILE A 324 -33.69 -19.46 48.94
C ILE A 324 -33.78 -20.96 49.21
N GLY A 325 -32.79 -21.73 48.71
CA GLY A 325 -32.72 -23.17 48.96
C GLY A 325 -32.59 -23.51 50.46
N TYR A 326 -31.70 -22.82 51.16
CA TYR A 326 -31.49 -23.01 52.59
C TYR A 326 -32.76 -22.66 53.41
N THR A 327 -33.37 -21.50 53.14
CA THR A 327 -34.58 -21.08 53.86
C THR A 327 -35.75 -21.98 53.54
N THR A 328 -35.89 -22.44 52.30
CA THR A 328 -36.89 -23.37 51.87
C THR A 328 -36.69 -24.76 52.51
N ALA A 329 -35.48 -25.29 52.44
CA ALA A 329 -35.14 -26.56 53.07
C ALA A 329 -35.42 -26.55 54.57
N ARG A 330 -34.98 -25.48 55.23
CA ARG A 330 -35.22 -25.31 56.67
C ARG A 330 -36.69 -25.16 57.00
N SER A 331 -37.49 -24.54 56.11
CA SER A 331 -38.95 -24.41 56.34
C SER A 331 -39.69 -25.68 56.05
N ILE A 332 -39.11 -26.61 55.30
CA ILE A 332 -39.68 -27.92 55.00
C ILE A 332 -39.16 -28.99 55.98
N GLN A 333 -37.86 -29.06 56.16
CA GLN A 333 -37.22 -30.11 56.98
C GLN A 333 -37.70 -30.06 58.44
N ARG A 334 -37.80 -28.85 59.02
CA ARG A 334 -38.27 -28.73 60.42
C ARG A 334 -39.69 -29.24 60.63
N PRO A 335 -40.67 -28.84 59.80
CA PRO A 335 -42.03 -29.39 59.93
C PRO A 335 -42.08 -30.86 59.56
N LEU A 336 -41.31 -31.27 58.50
CA LEU A 336 -41.32 -32.70 58.11
C LEU A 336 -40.69 -33.57 59.15
N GLN A 337 -39.55 -33.18 59.77
CA GLN A 337 -38.94 -33.92 60.86
C GLN A 337 -39.87 -33.97 62.10
N LEU A 338 -40.63 -32.90 62.31
CA LEU A 338 -41.64 -32.90 63.32
C LEU A 338 -42.79 -33.90 62.98
N ILE A 339 -43.19 -33.87 61.69
CA ILE A 339 -44.22 -34.79 61.22
C ILE A 339 -43.70 -36.22 61.23
N ASP A 340 -42.48 -36.44 60.73
CA ASP A 340 -41.89 -37.78 60.69
C ASP A 340 -41.66 -38.36 62.05
N ARG A 341 -41.14 -37.56 63.00
CA ARG A 341 -41.02 -37.98 64.42
C ARG A 341 -42.38 -38.32 65.05
N GLU A 342 -43.42 -37.59 64.76
CA GLU A 342 -44.72 -37.87 65.26
C GLU A 342 -45.36 -39.02 64.48
N LEU A 343 -45.10 -39.20 63.21
CA LEU A 343 -45.49 -40.37 62.42
C LEU A 343 -44.81 -41.65 62.90
N ASP A 344 -43.50 -41.60 63.18
CA ASP A 344 -42.75 -42.73 63.74
C ASP A 344 -43.25 -43.10 65.14
N ARG A 345 -43.58 -42.10 65.93
CA ARG A 345 -44.27 -42.36 67.23
C ARG A 345 -45.65 -42.98 67.04
N MET A 346 -46.35 -42.52 65.97
CA MET A 346 -47.62 -43.14 65.60
C MET A 346 -47.41 -44.56 65.05
N ALA A 347 -46.35 -44.80 64.30
CA ALA A 347 -46.04 -46.15 63.82
C ALA A 347 -45.58 -47.12 64.90
N THR A 348 -45.04 -46.65 66.01
CA THR A 348 -44.68 -47.43 67.20
C THR A 348 -45.88 -47.65 68.14
N GLY A 349 -47.06 -47.18 67.69
CA GLY A 349 -48.29 -47.54 68.37
C GLY A 349 -48.81 -46.56 69.47
N ASP A 350 -48.15 -45.50 69.74
CA ASP A 350 -48.65 -44.43 70.58
C ASP A 350 -49.44 -43.42 69.75
N MET A 351 -50.67 -43.77 69.50
CA MET A 351 -51.60 -42.93 68.70
C MET A 351 -52.22 -41.80 69.53
N THR A 352 -51.62 -41.44 70.65
CA THR A 352 -52.27 -40.49 71.55
C THR A 352 -51.91 -39.02 71.31
N ARG A 353 -50.84 -38.73 70.68
CA ARG A 353 -50.49 -37.34 70.37
C ARG A 353 -50.90 -36.99 68.94
N ARG A 354 -51.76 -35.99 68.85
CA ARG A 354 -52.17 -35.38 67.60
C ARG A 354 -51.02 -34.45 67.19
N ILE A 355 -50.66 -34.51 65.89
CA ILE A 355 -49.74 -33.53 65.27
C ILE A 355 -50.49 -32.21 65.33
N ASP A 356 -50.21 -31.40 66.30
CA ASP A 356 -50.72 -30.04 66.37
C ASP A 356 -49.83 -29.07 65.61
N TYR A 357 -49.84 -29.24 64.28
CA TYR A 357 -49.20 -28.31 63.36
C TYR A 357 -50.31 -27.59 62.59
N GLN A 358 -50.76 -26.49 63.16
CA GLN A 358 -51.76 -25.63 62.53
C GLN A 358 -51.08 -24.77 61.49
N SER A 359 -50.69 -25.35 60.36
CA SER A 359 -50.18 -24.64 59.21
C SER A 359 -51.14 -24.81 58.06
N ARG A 360 -51.56 -23.72 57.49
CA ARG A 360 -52.39 -23.72 56.27
C ARG A 360 -51.60 -24.15 54.99
N CYS A 361 -50.51 -24.87 55.14
CA CYS A 361 -49.59 -25.28 54.05
C CYS A 361 -50.01 -26.68 53.56
N GLU A 362 -50.11 -26.80 52.25
CA GLU A 362 -50.40 -28.06 51.57
C GLU A 362 -49.12 -28.91 51.44
N PHE A 363 -48.65 -29.51 52.53
CA PHE A 363 -47.39 -30.24 52.58
C PHE A 363 -47.32 -31.43 51.62
N GLY A 364 -48.42 -32.04 51.27
CA GLY A 364 -48.43 -33.23 50.43
C GLY A 364 -48.27 -32.97 48.95
N SER A 365 -48.58 -31.78 48.46
CA SER A 365 -48.34 -31.40 47.07
C SER A 365 -46.99 -30.73 46.88
N LEU A 366 -46.43 -30.17 47.97
CA LEU A 366 -45.20 -29.45 48.00
C LEU A 366 -43.99 -30.32 47.63
N THR A 367 -43.92 -31.56 48.21
CA THR A 367 -42.79 -32.48 47.91
C THR A 367 -42.73 -32.86 46.43
N ARG A 368 -43.89 -33.06 45.79
CA ARG A 368 -43.92 -33.34 44.36
C ARG A 368 -43.53 -32.14 43.51
N SER A 369 -43.91 -30.94 43.89
CA SER A 369 -43.58 -29.73 43.20
C SER A 369 -42.09 -29.37 43.35
N ILE A 370 -41.49 -29.63 44.52
CA ILE A 370 -40.05 -29.38 44.79
C ILE A 370 -39.15 -30.27 43.94
N ASN A 371 -39.50 -31.59 43.84
CA ASN A 371 -38.69 -32.49 42.98
C ASN A 371 -38.74 -32.08 41.50
N THR A 372 -39.90 -31.65 41.00
CA THR A 372 -40.03 -31.13 39.62
C THR A 372 -39.28 -29.83 39.42
N LEU A 373 -39.16 -29.01 40.46
CA LEU A 373 -38.41 -27.75 40.41
C LEU A 373 -36.89 -28.01 40.35
N ALA A 374 -36.40 -29.00 41.12
CA ALA A 374 -34.96 -29.34 41.14
C ALA A 374 -34.47 -29.86 39.78
N ASP A 375 -35.30 -30.72 39.11
CA ASP A 375 -34.95 -31.24 37.79
C ASP A 375 -34.86 -30.13 36.72
N LYS A 376 -35.82 -29.20 36.72
CA LYS A 376 -35.85 -28.07 35.80
C LYS A 376 -34.71 -27.07 36.00
N THR A 377 -34.30 -26.88 37.26
CA THR A 377 -33.21 -25.96 37.58
C THR A 377 -31.85 -26.50 37.13
N GLY A 378 -31.68 -27.85 37.24
CA GLY A 378 -30.46 -28.52 36.72
C GLY A 378 -30.34 -28.43 35.18
N GLU A 379 -31.46 -28.55 34.51
CA GLU A 379 -31.54 -28.47 33.04
C GLU A 379 -31.21 -27.03 32.53
N LEU A 380 -31.70 -26.02 33.24
CA LEU A 380 -31.41 -24.59 32.92
C LEU A 380 -29.94 -24.22 33.18
N LEU A 381 -29.31 -24.75 34.22
CA LEU A 381 -27.89 -24.51 34.50
C LEU A 381 -26.97 -25.19 33.46
N ALA A 382 -27.37 -26.38 32.96
CA ALA A 382 -26.66 -27.05 31.89
C ALA A 382 -26.71 -26.26 30.57
N GLN A 383 -27.86 -25.63 30.22
CA GLN A 383 -28.01 -24.77 29.05
C GLN A 383 -27.19 -23.48 29.15
N ILE A 384 -27.12 -22.88 30.33
CA ILE A 384 -26.29 -21.66 30.53
C ILE A 384 -24.81 -21.98 30.42
N ASN A 385 -24.36 -23.13 30.93
CA ASN A 385 -22.96 -23.56 30.84
C ASN A 385 -22.56 -23.92 29.39
N ALA A 386 -23.47 -24.50 28.61
CA ALA A 386 -23.26 -24.77 27.19
C ALA A 386 -23.18 -23.46 26.37
N GLY A 387 -24.04 -22.47 26.68
CA GLY A 387 -24.03 -21.18 25.98
C GLY A 387 -22.75 -20.36 26.27
N SER A 388 -22.24 -20.42 27.51
CA SER A 388 -21.01 -19.72 27.89
C SER A 388 -19.77 -20.28 27.19
N ARG A 389 -19.69 -21.60 26.99
CA ARG A 389 -18.59 -22.24 26.27
C ARG A 389 -18.56 -21.84 24.80
N HIS A 390 -19.70 -21.73 24.15
CA HIS A 390 -19.80 -21.31 22.75
C HIS A 390 -19.28 -19.89 22.54
N LEU A 391 -19.54 -18.97 23.48
CA LEU A 391 -19.06 -17.59 23.43
C LEU A 391 -17.54 -17.50 23.57
N VAL A 392 -16.95 -18.33 24.41
CA VAL A 392 -15.47 -18.36 24.58
C VAL A 392 -14.78 -18.88 23.31
N ASP A 393 -15.38 -19.87 22.65
CA ASP A 393 -14.83 -20.46 21.42
C ASP A 393 -14.85 -19.46 20.24
N GLU A 394 -15.94 -18.69 20.12
CA GLU A 394 -16.12 -17.65 19.10
C GLU A 394 -15.14 -16.48 19.28
N ALA A 395 -14.91 -16.06 20.53
CA ALA A 395 -13.93 -15.02 20.87
C ALA A 395 -12.49 -15.47 20.56
N SER A 396 -12.17 -16.75 20.80
CA SER A 396 -10.86 -17.32 20.50
C SER A 396 -10.58 -17.36 18.99
N ARG A 397 -11.57 -17.71 18.17
CA ARG A 397 -11.46 -17.69 16.70
C ARG A 397 -11.26 -16.30 16.14
N ALA A 398 -11.93 -15.31 16.73
CA ALA A 398 -11.76 -13.90 16.31
C ALA A 398 -10.34 -13.38 16.58
N ALA A 399 -9.76 -13.75 17.72
CA ALA A 399 -8.37 -13.43 18.05
C ALA A 399 -7.37 -14.05 17.06
N GLU A 400 -7.57 -15.33 16.70
CA GLU A 400 -6.71 -16.04 15.75
C GLU A 400 -6.75 -15.42 14.33
N ILE A 401 -7.91 -14.97 13.89
CA ILE A 401 -8.05 -14.27 12.59
C ILE A 401 -7.29 -12.95 12.59
N SER A 402 -7.36 -12.19 13.69
CA SER A 402 -6.65 -10.91 13.86
C SER A 402 -5.11 -11.09 13.85
N GLU A 403 -4.61 -12.16 14.50
CA GLU A 403 -3.19 -12.48 14.52
C GLU A 403 -2.65 -12.89 13.14
N ARG A 404 -3.42 -13.68 12.39
CA ARG A 404 -3.07 -14.04 11.00
C ARG A 404 -3.06 -12.84 10.06
N ALA A 405 -3.96 -11.88 10.25
CA ALA A 405 -3.96 -10.64 9.48
C ALA A 405 -2.70 -9.81 9.75
N MET A 406 -2.29 -9.69 11.01
CA MET A 406 -1.07 -9.00 11.42
C MET A 406 0.19 -9.67 10.85
N SER A 407 0.27 -11.01 10.88
CA SER A 407 1.39 -11.77 10.32
C SER A 407 1.55 -11.52 8.80
N ARG A 408 0.45 -11.51 8.05
CA ARG A 408 0.50 -11.23 6.61
C ARG A 408 0.99 -9.82 6.26
N VAL A 409 0.62 -8.83 7.08
CA VAL A 409 1.12 -7.45 6.94
C VAL A 409 2.62 -7.38 7.21
N GLN A 410 3.10 -8.13 8.21
CA GLN A 410 4.52 -8.20 8.55
C GLN A 410 5.33 -8.90 7.44
N ASP A 411 4.81 -9.98 6.86
CA ASP A 411 5.44 -10.70 5.75
C ASP A 411 5.53 -9.83 4.49
N GLN A 412 4.48 -9.06 4.21
CA GLN A 412 4.45 -8.14 3.08
C GLN A 412 5.46 -7.00 3.25
N LYS A 413 5.63 -6.49 4.47
CA LYS A 413 6.67 -5.51 4.80
C LYS A 413 8.07 -6.11 4.56
N SER A 414 8.32 -7.33 5.03
CA SER A 414 9.60 -8.02 4.85
C SER A 414 9.93 -8.24 3.36
N GLN A 415 8.93 -8.61 2.55
CA GLN A 415 9.13 -8.74 1.09
C GLN A 415 9.45 -7.38 0.44
N THR A 416 8.83 -6.31 0.92
CA THR A 416 9.09 -4.96 0.42
C THR A 416 10.51 -4.50 0.76
N ASP A 417 10.97 -4.78 1.98
CA ASP A 417 12.33 -4.48 2.41
C ASP A 417 13.37 -5.30 1.62
N GLN A 418 13.07 -6.57 1.29
CA GLN A 418 13.93 -7.39 0.43
C GLN A 418 14.01 -6.87 -1.01
N VAL A 419 12.90 -6.40 -1.56
CA VAL A 419 12.89 -5.78 -2.90
C VAL A 419 13.68 -4.48 -2.90
N ALA A 420 13.54 -3.66 -1.85
CA ALA A 420 14.33 -2.44 -1.70
C ALA A 420 15.84 -2.73 -1.58
N ALA A 421 16.22 -3.77 -0.84
CA ALA A 421 17.61 -4.21 -0.70
C ALA A 421 18.18 -4.71 -2.03
N ALA A 422 17.40 -5.49 -2.80
CA ALA A 422 17.82 -6.00 -4.10
C ALA A 422 17.99 -4.89 -5.16
N ILE A 423 17.19 -3.82 -5.08
CA ILE A 423 17.34 -2.64 -5.95
C ILE A 423 18.64 -1.90 -5.61
N THR A 424 18.97 -1.76 -4.33
CA THR A 424 20.21 -1.10 -3.89
C THR A 424 21.47 -1.87 -4.34
N GLU A 425 21.39 -3.20 -4.38
CA GLU A 425 22.50 -4.06 -4.81
C GLU A 425 22.74 -4.02 -6.34
N LEU A 426 21.68 -3.74 -7.11
CA LEU A 426 21.76 -3.55 -8.58
C LEU A 426 22.31 -2.16 -8.98
N GLU A 427 22.26 -1.16 -8.09
CA GLU A 427 22.86 0.17 -8.35
C GLU A 427 24.40 0.20 -8.14
N VAL A 428 24.95 -0.82 -7.48
CA VAL A 428 26.39 -0.89 -7.13
C VAL A 428 27.17 -1.85 -8.05
N SER A 429 26.48 -2.59 -8.91
CA SER A 429 27.06 -3.49 -9.91
C SER A 429 27.01 -2.89 -11.32
#